data_8e969a3f6ca11927061a1d033938bac6
#
_entry.id   8e969a3f6ca11927061a1d033938bac6
#
_cell.length_a   1.000
_cell.length_b   1.000
_cell.length_c   1.000
_cell.angle_alpha   90.00
_cell.angle_beta   90.00
_cell.angle_gamma   90.00
#
_symmetry.space_group_name_H-M   'P 1'
#
loop_
_entity.id
_entity.type
_entity.pdbx_description
1 polymer ?
#
loop_
_entity_poly.entity_id
_entity_poly.type
_entity_poly.pdbx_seq_one_letter_code
_entity_poly.pdbx_strand_id
1 'polypeptide(L)'
;PKIGTYIYMFHAAVSTHQQYRKAAFFSYDTIFCTGEYQQKEIQKAEELYVLRTKDIIPYGYPLLDKIKRSVAEVSNKNESKQTILIAPSWFDGCIFDTCIQELLQELSKLPYKVVLRSHPEFEKRKKKIFKSIQQLIKQYPGMEIDELPNVFERLQSTDILITDRSGIAFEFAFGIQKPVLFI
;
A
#
# COMPACT_ATOMS: atom_id res chain seq x y z
N PRO A 1 30.63 9.66 18.65
CA PRO A 1 30.05 8.73 19.64
C PRO A 1 28.56 8.67 19.45
N LYS A 2 28.00 7.44 19.39
CA LYS A 2 26.57 7.18 19.26
C LYS A 2 25.91 7.52 20.60
N ILE A 3 25.02 8.48 20.63
CA ILE A 3 24.31 8.87 21.85
C ILE A 3 22.92 8.24 21.80
N GLY A 4 22.69 7.17 22.55
CA GLY A 4 21.41 6.49 22.68
C GLY A 4 21.24 5.25 21.81
N THR A 5 20.12 4.55 21.98
CA THR A 5 19.69 3.38 21.22
C THR A 5 18.79 3.83 20.06
N TYR A 6 19.10 3.37 18.85
CA TYR A 6 18.30 3.68 17.65
C TYR A 6 17.39 2.51 17.36
N ILE A 7 16.09 2.77 17.36
CA ILE A 7 15.04 1.78 17.11
C ILE A 7 14.39 2.06 15.77
N TYR A 8 14.20 1.04 14.95
CA TYR A 8 13.40 1.11 13.73
C TYR A 8 12.08 0.37 13.92
N MET A 9 10.99 1.00 13.54
CA MET A 9 9.66 0.40 13.50
C MET A 9 9.13 0.46 12.07
N PHE A 10 8.69 -0.68 11.53
CA PHE A 10 8.14 -0.72 10.19
C PHE A 10 6.78 -0.04 10.11
N HIS A 11 6.60 0.77 9.07
CA HIS A 11 5.35 1.44 8.75
C HIS A 11 4.54 0.71 7.66
N ALA A 12 5.06 -0.40 7.14
CA ALA A 12 4.40 -1.25 6.15
C ALA A 12 4.82 -2.72 6.34
N ALA A 13 3.89 -3.64 6.10
CA ALA A 13 4.12 -5.08 6.16
C ALA A 13 4.69 -5.60 4.83
N VAL A 14 5.88 -5.15 4.47
CA VAL A 14 6.52 -5.45 3.18
C VAL A 14 7.85 -6.17 3.38
N SER A 15 8.33 -6.84 2.32
CA SER A 15 9.65 -7.47 2.31
C SER A 15 10.76 -6.43 2.43
N THR A 16 11.70 -6.65 3.33
CA THR A 16 12.78 -5.71 3.60
C THR A 16 13.77 -5.64 2.45
N HIS A 17 14.11 -6.76 1.83
CA HIS A 17 15.09 -6.81 0.74
C HIS A 17 14.55 -6.32 -0.60
N GLN A 18 13.22 -6.29 -0.78
CA GLN A 18 12.61 -5.78 -2.01
C GLN A 18 12.40 -4.27 -1.97
N GLN A 19 12.11 -3.69 -0.80
CA GLN A 19 11.75 -2.27 -0.69
C GLN A 19 12.84 -1.39 -0.12
N TYR A 20 13.79 -1.95 0.65
CA TYR A 20 14.80 -1.17 1.31
C TYR A 20 16.18 -1.39 0.68
N ARG A 21 16.94 -0.29 0.58
CA ARG A 21 18.35 -0.39 0.15
C ARG A 21 19.17 -1.19 1.17
N LYS A 22 20.23 -1.83 0.71
CA LYS A 22 21.14 -2.67 1.51
C LYS A 22 21.54 -2.08 2.87
N ALA A 23 21.80 -0.77 2.94
CA ALA A 23 22.29 -0.09 4.13
C ALA A 23 21.18 0.49 5.02
N ALA A 24 19.91 0.28 4.71
CA ALA A 24 18.80 0.97 5.37
C ALA A 24 18.78 0.80 6.90
N PHE A 25 19.21 -0.36 7.39
CA PHE A 25 19.14 -0.69 8.81
C PHE A 25 20.49 -0.67 9.52
N PHE A 26 21.59 -0.26 8.88
CA PHE A 26 22.95 -0.36 9.46
C PHE A 26 23.12 0.44 10.75
N SER A 27 22.45 1.57 10.86
CA SER A 27 22.60 2.47 12.01
C SER A 27 21.68 2.14 13.18
N TYR A 28 20.76 1.21 13.01
CA TYR A 28 19.80 0.83 14.06
C TYR A 28 20.36 -0.27 14.97
N ASP A 29 19.97 -0.24 16.23
CA ASP A 29 20.32 -1.23 17.24
C ASP A 29 19.22 -2.27 17.39
N THR A 30 17.97 -1.82 17.35
CA THR A 30 16.78 -2.63 17.56
C THR A 30 15.82 -2.46 16.38
N ILE A 31 15.16 -3.53 15.95
CA ILE A 31 14.18 -3.50 14.87
C ILE A 31 12.90 -4.19 15.34
N PHE A 32 11.80 -3.46 15.25
CA PHE A 32 10.46 -3.97 15.53
C PHE A 32 9.86 -4.50 14.24
N CYS A 33 9.76 -5.84 14.14
CA CYS A 33 9.30 -6.54 12.94
C CYS A 33 7.80 -6.78 12.94
N THR A 34 7.18 -6.63 11.77
CA THR A 34 5.73 -6.87 11.59
C THR A 34 5.40 -8.35 11.50
N GLY A 35 6.38 -9.20 11.17
CA GLY A 35 6.21 -10.64 11.07
C GLY A 35 7.53 -11.39 11.01
N GLU A 36 7.46 -12.72 11.13
CA GLU A 36 8.60 -13.62 11.15
C GLU A 36 9.46 -13.54 9.87
N TYR A 37 8.83 -13.30 8.73
CA TYR A 37 9.51 -13.13 7.44
C TYR A 37 10.52 -11.97 7.48
N GLN A 38 10.18 -10.82 8.07
CA GLN A 38 11.10 -9.70 8.21
C GLN A 38 12.27 -10.04 9.15
N GLN A 39 12.01 -10.78 10.21
CA GLN A 39 13.09 -11.24 11.11
C GLN A 39 14.10 -12.08 10.35
N LYS A 40 13.62 -13.08 9.59
CA LYS A 40 14.46 -13.95 8.74
C LYS A 40 15.25 -13.17 7.70
N GLU A 41 14.60 -12.20 7.04
CA GLU A 41 15.25 -11.34 6.03
C GLU A 41 16.35 -10.47 6.63
N ILE A 42 16.13 -9.88 7.83
CA ILE A 42 17.13 -9.06 8.51
C ILE A 42 18.31 -9.92 8.98
N GLN A 43 18.05 -11.06 9.61
CA GLN A 43 19.09 -12.01 10.01
C GLN A 43 19.92 -12.47 8.81
N LYS A 44 19.26 -12.77 7.70
CA LYS A 44 19.96 -13.14 6.47
C LYS A 44 20.80 -12.02 5.89
N ALA A 45 20.33 -10.77 5.97
CA ALA A 45 21.13 -9.62 5.57
C ALA A 45 22.33 -9.39 6.48
N GLU A 46 22.20 -9.63 7.79
CA GLU A 46 23.32 -9.56 8.74
C GLU A 46 24.41 -10.57 8.39
N GLU A 47 24.03 -11.81 8.10
CA GLU A 47 24.98 -12.86 7.65
C GLU A 47 25.67 -12.48 6.34
N LEU A 48 24.89 -12.14 5.30
CA LEU A 48 25.40 -11.90 3.95
C LEU A 48 26.33 -10.67 3.86
N TYR A 49 26.08 -9.68 4.71
CA TYR A 49 26.82 -8.41 4.67
C TYR A 49 27.76 -8.23 5.85
N VAL A 50 27.92 -9.27 6.66
CA VAL A 50 28.78 -9.25 7.87
C VAL A 50 28.47 -8.04 8.74
N LEU A 51 27.18 -7.85 9.08
CA LEU A 51 26.72 -6.72 9.87
C LEU A 51 26.70 -7.08 11.36
N ARG A 52 26.70 -6.03 12.18
CA ARG A 52 26.42 -6.17 13.61
C ARG A 52 24.99 -6.73 13.80
N THR A 53 24.86 -7.75 14.63
CA THR A 53 23.58 -8.30 15.05
C THR A 53 22.74 -7.25 15.77
N LYS A 54 21.46 -7.20 15.46
CA LYS A 54 20.48 -6.30 16.04
C LYS A 54 19.53 -7.04 16.96
N ASP A 55 18.96 -6.32 17.91
CA ASP A 55 17.84 -6.84 18.69
C ASP A 55 16.59 -6.84 17.80
N ILE A 56 16.09 -8.02 17.47
CA ILE A 56 14.90 -8.19 16.62
C ILE A 56 13.72 -8.52 17.52
N ILE A 57 12.73 -7.63 17.52
CA ILE A 57 11.55 -7.77 18.37
C ILE A 57 10.33 -8.05 17.51
N PRO A 58 9.62 -9.18 17.73
CA PRO A 58 8.35 -9.46 17.10
C PRO A 58 7.27 -8.52 17.67
N TYR A 59 6.92 -7.49 16.92
CA TYR A 59 6.00 -6.46 17.37
C TYR A 59 4.61 -6.58 16.75
N GLY A 60 4.53 -7.19 15.54
CA GLY A 60 3.33 -7.23 14.74
C GLY A 60 3.11 -5.95 13.92
N TYR A 61 1.90 -5.78 13.41
CA TYR A 61 1.53 -4.62 12.60
C TYR A 61 0.27 -3.94 13.15
N PRO A 62 0.43 -3.00 14.12
CA PRO A 62 -0.69 -2.37 14.83
C PRO A 62 -1.70 -1.64 13.93
N LEU A 63 -1.26 -1.24 12.72
CA LEU A 63 -2.14 -0.63 11.74
C LEU A 63 -3.26 -1.60 11.30
N LEU A 64 -2.95 -2.90 11.17
CA LEU A 64 -3.98 -3.91 10.86
C LEU A 64 -5.03 -4.01 11.98
N ASP A 65 -4.61 -3.94 13.25
CA ASP A 65 -5.54 -3.98 14.37
C ASP A 65 -6.45 -2.74 14.37
N LYS A 66 -5.89 -1.58 14.02
CA LYS A 66 -6.66 -0.35 13.88
C LYS A 66 -7.69 -0.46 12.74
N ILE A 67 -7.29 -0.99 11.57
CA ILE A 67 -8.17 -1.18 10.43
C ILE A 67 -9.30 -2.15 10.80
N LYS A 68 -8.99 -3.30 11.39
CA LYS A 68 -10.00 -4.29 11.81
C LYS A 68 -11.03 -3.72 12.78
N ARG A 69 -10.59 -2.94 13.76
CA ARG A 69 -11.52 -2.27 14.70
C ARG A 69 -12.43 -1.28 13.98
N SER A 70 -11.88 -0.47 13.08
CA SER A 70 -12.65 0.53 12.33
C SER A 70 -13.69 -0.11 11.40
N VAL A 71 -13.42 -1.30 10.85
CA VAL A 71 -14.38 -2.05 10.03
C VAL A 71 -15.54 -2.56 10.88
N ALA A 72 -15.26 -3.05 12.08
CA ALA A 72 -16.29 -3.55 13.01
C ALA A 72 -17.26 -2.45 13.48
N GLU A 73 -16.83 -1.19 13.46
CA GLU A 73 -17.65 -0.03 13.86
C GLU A 73 -18.55 0.51 12.73
N VAL A 74 -18.27 0.16 11.48
CA VAL A 74 -19.06 0.63 10.33
C VAL A 74 -20.21 -0.33 10.09
N SER A 75 -21.40 0.03 10.52
CA SER A 75 -22.65 -0.62 10.13
C SER A 75 -22.85 -0.51 8.61
N ASN A 76 -23.26 -1.60 7.98
CA ASN A 76 -23.50 -1.76 6.54
C ASN A 76 -24.00 -0.49 5.85
N LYS A 77 -23.14 0.12 5.06
CA LYS A 77 -23.60 1.11 4.06
C LYS A 77 -24.22 0.33 2.91
N ASN A 78 -25.52 0.46 2.75
CA ASN A 78 -26.24 0.01 1.55
C ASN A 78 -25.86 0.94 0.38
N GLU A 79 -24.66 0.78 -0.18
CA GLU A 79 -24.34 1.41 -1.47
C GLU A 79 -24.91 0.52 -2.57
N SER A 80 -25.63 1.13 -3.51
CA SER A 80 -26.33 0.43 -4.59
C SER A 80 -25.39 -0.21 -5.62
N LYS A 81 -24.12 0.14 -5.63
CA LYS A 81 -23.09 -0.39 -6.53
C LYS A 81 -21.83 -0.75 -5.77
N GLN A 82 -21.24 -1.89 -6.12
CA GLN A 82 -19.94 -2.28 -5.61
C GLN A 82 -18.85 -1.33 -6.11
N THR A 83 -17.88 -1.05 -5.24
CA THR A 83 -16.78 -0.12 -5.51
C THR A 83 -15.47 -0.85 -5.75
N ILE A 84 -14.83 -0.56 -6.88
CA ILE A 84 -13.46 -0.96 -7.18
C ILE A 84 -12.54 0.22 -6.88
N LEU A 85 -11.52 0.00 -6.06
CA LEU A 85 -10.44 0.95 -5.83
C LEU A 85 -9.21 0.54 -6.63
N ILE A 86 -8.69 1.44 -7.45
CA ILE A 86 -7.39 1.28 -8.12
C ILE A 86 -6.39 2.12 -7.34
N ALA A 87 -5.45 1.47 -6.66
CA ALA A 87 -4.45 2.14 -5.82
C ALA A 87 -3.04 1.58 -6.04
N PRO A 88 -2.38 1.95 -7.15
CA PRO A 88 -1.06 1.43 -7.48
C PRO A 88 0.05 2.04 -6.63
N SER A 89 1.23 1.44 -6.72
CA SER A 89 2.47 1.98 -6.20
C SER A 89 2.91 3.24 -6.98
N TRP A 90 4.06 3.80 -6.59
CA TRP A 90 4.65 4.97 -7.24
C TRP A 90 5.97 4.67 -7.97
N PHE A 91 6.36 3.41 -8.03
CA PHE A 91 7.57 2.97 -8.72
C PHE A 91 7.42 3.06 -10.24
N ASP A 92 8.55 3.09 -10.95
CA ASP A 92 8.55 3.03 -12.41
C ASP A 92 7.99 1.67 -12.88
N GLY A 93 7.13 1.72 -13.89
CA GLY A 93 6.39 0.56 -14.37
C GLY A 93 5.20 0.15 -13.51
N CYS A 94 4.68 1.04 -12.67
CA CYS A 94 3.40 0.84 -11.97
C CYS A 94 2.20 0.87 -12.95
N ILE A 95 1.02 0.50 -12.50
CA ILE A 95 -0.22 0.51 -13.30
C ILE A 95 -0.43 1.83 -14.04
N PHE A 96 -0.09 2.96 -13.42
CA PHE A 96 -0.24 4.28 -14.03
C PHE A 96 0.71 4.53 -15.21
N ASP A 97 1.86 3.86 -15.24
CA ASP A 97 2.83 3.98 -16.33
C ASP A 97 2.55 2.97 -17.46
N THR A 98 1.86 1.87 -17.18
CA THR A 98 1.81 0.70 -18.06
C THR A 98 0.45 0.44 -18.70
N CYS A 99 -0.63 0.35 -17.93
CA CYS A 99 -1.90 -0.19 -18.41
C CYS A 99 -3.15 0.54 -17.90
N ILE A 100 -3.01 1.74 -17.33
CA ILE A 100 -4.18 2.44 -16.74
C ILE A 100 -5.26 2.73 -17.77
N GLN A 101 -4.92 3.05 -19.01
CA GLN A 101 -5.89 3.36 -20.04
C GLN A 101 -6.75 2.16 -20.40
N GLU A 102 -6.11 1.02 -20.68
CA GLU A 102 -6.76 -0.25 -20.98
C GLU A 102 -7.60 -0.72 -19.80
N LEU A 103 -7.07 -0.60 -18.58
CA LEU A 103 -7.78 -0.98 -17.37
C LEU A 103 -9.07 -0.17 -17.19
N LEU A 104 -9.03 1.16 -17.33
CA LEU A 104 -10.22 2.01 -17.25
C LEU A 104 -11.23 1.69 -18.35
N GLN A 105 -10.75 1.45 -19.57
CA GLN A 105 -11.60 1.05 -20.69
C GLN A 105 -12.35 -0.25 -20.41
N GLU A 106 -11.69 -1.29 -19.87
CA GLU A 106 -12.35 -2.54 -19.54
C GLU A 106 -13.31 -2.40 -18.36
N LEU A 107 -12.90 -1.68 -17.31
CA LEU A 107 -13.76 -1.46 -16.14
C LEU A 107 -14.99 -0.58 -16.46
N SER A 108 -14.93 0.29 -17.48
CA SER A 108 -16.08 1.11 -17.90
C SER A 108 -17.25 0.30 -18.46
N LYS A 109 -16.99 -0.94 -18.89
CA LYS A 109 -18.01 -1.87 -19.39
C LYS A 109 -18.77 -2.59 -18.28
N LEU A 110 -18.31 -2.45 -17.03
CA LEU A 110 -18.83 -3.18 -15.88
C LEU A 110 -19.70 -2.28 -14.99
N PRO A 111 -20.66 -2.81 -14.25
CA PRO A 111 -21.59 -2.05 -13.44
C PRO A 111 -21.01 -1.60 -12.08
N TYR A 112 -19.71 -1.33 -12.01
CA TYR A 112 -19.02 -0.94 -10.78
C TYR A 112 -18.82 0.57 -10.70
N LYS A 113 -18.74 1.09 -9.47
CA LYS A 113 -18.12 2.38 -9.20
C LYS A 113 -16.62 2.19 -9.17
N VAL A 114 -15.87 2.97 -9.94
CA VAL A 114 -14.41 2.90 -10.00
C VAL A 114 -13.81 4.15 -9.39
N VAL A 115 -12.95 3.95 -8.42
CA VAL A 115 -12.24 5.03 -7.72
C VAL A 115 -10.75 4.87 -7.91
N LEU A 116 -10.07 5.91 -8.29
CA LEU A 116 -8.63 5.92 -8.53
C LEU A 116 -7.93 6.71 -7.42
N ARG A 117 -7.02 6.06 -6.70
CA ARG A 117 -6.21 6.70 -5.67
C ARG A 117 -4.74 6.65 -6.03
N SER A 118 -4.16 7.81 -6.20
CA SER A 118 -2.73 7.95 -6.44
C SER A 118 -1.94 7.92 -5.14
N HIS A 119 -0.72 7.38 -5.19
CA HIS A 119 0.22 7.52 -4.09
C HIS A 119 0.78 8.95 -4.07
N PRO A 120 0.92 9.63 -2.91
CA PRO A 120 1.42 11.01 -2.84
C PRO A 120 2.77 11.23 -3.52
N GLU A 121 3.68 10.25 -3.44
CA GLU A 121 4.98 10.33 -4.12
C GLU A 121 4.84 10.27 -5.65
N PHE A 122 3.84 9.55 -6.20
CA PHE A 122 3.57 9.56 -7.63
C PHE A 122 3.14 10.95 -8.10
N GLU A 123 2.19 11.56 -7.41
CA GLU A 123 1.71 12.91 -7.71
C GLU A 123 2.84 13.95 -7.66
N LYS A 124 3.70 13.83 -6.66
CA LYS A 124 4.84 14.74 -6.47
C LYS A 124 5.90 14.58 -7.57
N ARG A 125 6.23 13.35 -7.95
CA ARG A 125 7.35 13.04 -8.86
C ARG A 125 6.93 13.01 -10.32
N LYS A 126 5.71 12.56 -10.63
CA LYS A 126 5.20 12.35 -11.99
C LYS A 126 3.99 13.24 -12.31
N LYS A 127 4.07 14.52 -11.95
CA LYS A 127 2.96 15.50 -12.07
C LYS A 127 2.31 15.55 -13.46
N LYS A 128 3.10 15.41 -14.53
CA LYS A 128 2.58 15.46 -15.91
C LYS A 128 1.72 14.23 -16.20
N ILE A 129 2.21 13.04 -15.82
CA ILE A 129 1.48 11.78 -16.01
C ILE A 129 0.20 11.79 -15.17
N PHE A 130 0.28 12.22 -13.91
CA PHE A 130 -0.91 12.30 -13.06
C PHE A 130 -1.98 13.24 -13.63
N LYS A 131 -1.59 14.40 -14.17
CA LYS A 131 -2.52 15.30 -14.87
C LYS A 131 -3.17 14.63 -16.09
N SER A 132 -2.42 13.86 -16.87
CA SER A 132 -2.98 13.10 -18.01
C SER A 132 -4.02 12.07 -17.52
N ILE A 133 -3.73 11.36 -16.42
CA ILE A 133 -4.67 10.42 -15.82
C ILE A 133 -5.94 11.12 -15.31
N GLN A 134 -5.80 12.29 -14.69
CA GLN A 134 -6.96 13.10 -14.27
C GLN A 134 -7.83 13.56 -15.45
N GLN A 135 -7.24 13.80 -16.63
CA GLN A 135 -8.00 14.10 -17.84
C GLN A 135 -8.64 12.85 -18.45
N LEU A 136 -7.91 11.74 -18.41
CA LEU A 136 -8.38 10.46 -18.93
C LEU A 136 -9.62 9.97 -18.16
N ILE A 137 -9.60 10.02 -16.84
CA ILE A 137 -10.72 9.52 -16.01
C ILE A 137 -12.03 10.30 -16.25
N LYS A 138 -11.95 11.58 -16.62
CA LYS A 138 -13.13 12.39 -16.97
C LYS A 138 -13.88 11.90 -18.20
N GLN A 139 -13.27 11.05 -19.02
CA GLN A 139 -13.90 10.46 -20.19
C GLN A 139 -14.80 9.27 -19.84
N TYR A 140 -14.71 8.76 -18.60
CA TYR A 140 -15.44 7.60 -18.13
C TYR A 140 -16.47 7.98 -17.06
N PRO A 141 -17.77 8.09 -17.41
CA PRO A 141 -18.83 8.39 -16.45
C PRO A 141 -18.87 7.36 -15.30
N GLY A 142 -18.98 7.84 -14.07
CA GLY A 142 -19.02 6.97 -12.88
C GLY A 142 -17.65 6.55 -12.33
N MET A 143 -16.58 7.07 -12.91
CA MET A 143 -15.22 6.95 -12.36
C MET A 143 -14.76 8.27 -11.72
N GLU A 144 -14.03 8.18 -10.63
CA GLU A 144 -13.58 9.34 -9.87
C GLU A 144 -12.17 9.21 -9.34
N ILE A 145 -11.50 10.33 -9.12
CA ILE A 145 -10.26 10.39 -8.33
C ILE A 145 -10.65 10.46 -6.85
N ASP A 146 -9.94 9.69 -6.02
CA ASP A 146 -10.12 9.74 -4.58
C ASP A 146 -9.46 10.99 -4.00
N GLU A 147 -10.26 11.86 -3.43
CA GLU A 147 -9.82 13.10 -2.77
C GLU A 147 -9.88 13.00 -1.24
N LEU A 148 -10.26 11.83 -0.68
CA LEU A 148 -10.31 11.66 0.76
C LEU A 148 -8.90 11.76 1.37
N PRO A 149 -8.71 12.57 2.41
CA PRO A 149 -7.40 12.70 3.04
C PRO A 149 -6.97 11.41 3.74
N ASN A 150 -7.93 10.62 4.20
CA ASN A 150 -7.69 9.38 4.92
C ASN A 150 -8.00 8.17 4.02
N VAL A 151 -6.96 7.37 3.73
CA VAL A 151 -7.11 6.15 2.92
C VAL A 151 -8.04 5.12 3.58
N PHE A 152 -8.10 5.06 4.90
CA PHE A 152 -8.90 4.05 5.61
C PHE A 152 -10.39 4.20 5.36
N GLU A 153 -10.90 5.42 5.26
CA GLU A 153 -12.30 5.67 4.90
C GLU A 153 -12.62 5.12 3.51
N ARG A 154 -11.69 5.28 2.57
CA ARG A 154 -11.84 4.73 1.23
C ARG A 154 -11.78 3.19 1.23
N LEU A 155 -10.85 2.59 1.97
CA LEU A 155 -10.74 1.13 2.07
C LEU A 155 -12.03 0.50 2.62
N GLN A 156 -12.67 1.11 3.61
CA GLN A 156 -13.91 0.60 4.19
C GLN A 156 -15.08 0.58 3.18
N SER A 157 -15.14 1.57 2.28
CA SER A 157 -16.17 1.66 1.23
C SER A 157 -15.81 0.91 -0.06
N THR A 158 -14.68 0.22 -0.08
CA THR A 158 -14.19 -0.52 -1.23
C THR A 158 -14.56 -2.00 -1.13
N ASP A 159 -14.96 -2.62 -2.24
CA ASP A 159 -15.27 -4.04 -2.32
C ASP A 159 -14.16 -4.85 -2.97
N ILE A 160 -13.45 -4.27 -3.93
CA ILE A 160 -12.33 -4.91 -4.63
C ILE A 160 -11.20 -3.89 -4.74
N LEU A 161 -9.99 -4.29 -4.37
CA LEU A 161 -8.79 -3.49 -4.60
C LEU A 161 -8.04 -4.02 -5.82
N ILE A 162 -7.71 -3.12 -6.76
CA ILE A 162 -6.76 -3.38 -7.84
C ILE A 162 -5.48 -2.63 -7.53
N THR A 163 -4.37 -3.32 -7.51
CA THR A 163 -3.07 -2.74 -7.19
C THR A 163 -1.92 -3.51 -7.85
N ASP A 164 -0.73 -3.00 -7.70
CA ASP A 164 0.53 -3.65 -8.07
C ASP A 164 1.36 -3.98 -6.81
N ARG A 165 2.60 -3.61 -6.75
CA ARG A 165 3.51 -3.86 -5.61
C ARG A 165 3.32 -2.88 -4.44
N SER A 166 2.10 -2.45 -4.16
CA SER A 166 1.80 -1.51 -3.08
C SER A 166 1.51 -2.23 -1.76
N GLY A 167 1.99 -1.67 -0.67
CA GLY A 167 1.74 -2.19 0.70
C GLY A 167 0.26 -2.17 1.11
N ILE A 168 -0.55 -1.31 0.49
CA ILE A 168 -2.00 -1.22 0.72
C ILE A 168 -2.73 -2.56 0.47
N ALA A 169 -2.15 -3.44 -0.37
CA ALA A 169 -2.68 -4.77 -0.62
C ALA A 169 -2.80 -5.60 0.65
N PHE A 170 -1.78 -5.57 1.52
CA PHE A 170 -1.78 -6.29 2.79
C PHE A 170 -2.78 -5.69 3.78
N GLU A 171 -2.86 -4.36 3.82
CA GLU A 171 -3.82 -3.65 4.66
C GLU A 171 -5.24 -3.97 4.26
N PHE A 172 -5.53 -4.02 2.95
CA PHE A 172 -6.85 -4.36 2.44
C PHE A 172 -7.18 -5.86 2.63
N ALA A 173 -6.30 -6.76 2.20
CA ALA A 173 -6.54 -8.20 2.28
C ALA A 173 -6.70 -8.69 3.72
N PHE A 174 -5.85 -8.23 4.64
CA PHE A 174 -5.83 -8.71 6.02
C PHE A 174 -6.60 -7.83 7.01
N GLY A 175 -6.74 -6.54 6.72
CA GLY A 175 -7.47 -5.58 7.55
C GLY A 175 -8.95 -5.51 7.20
N ILE A 176 -9.27 -5.28 5.93
CA ILE A 176 -10.66 -5.20 5.42
C ILE A 176 -11.24 -6.58 5.11
N GLN A 177 -10.38 -7.57 4.82
CA GLN A 177 -10.76 -8.95 4.47
C GLN A 177 -11.60 -9.05 3.19
N LYS A 178 -11.26 -8.27 2.18
CA LYS A 178 -11.88 -8.27 0.85
C LYS A 178 -10.86 -8.57 -0.26
N PRO A 179 -11.33 -8.94 -1.48
CA PRO A 179 -10.46 -9.36 -2.57
C PRO A 179 -9.47 -8.30 -3.05
N VAL A 180 -8.24 -8.73 -3.34
CA VAL A 180 -7.20 -7.94 -4.01
C VAL A 180 -6.85 -8.57 -5.34
N LEU A 181 -6.85 -7.77 -6.40
CA LEU A 181 -6.36 -8.14 -7.72
C LEU A 181 -5.00 -7.45 -7.95
N PHE A 182 -3.98 -8.24 -8.22
CA PHE A 182 -2.65 -7.75 -8.59
C PHE A 182 -2.50 -7.72 -10.11
N ILE A 183 -1.96 -6.64 -10.65
CA ILE A 183 -1.63 -6.46 -12.06
C ILE A 183 -0.14 -6.14 -12.21
#